data_d432d0a2b0d3934eb21bd872be482be0
#
_entry.id   d432d0a2b0d3934eb21bd872be482be0
#
_cell.length_a   1.000
_cell.length_b   1.000
_cell.length_c   1.000
_cell.angle_alpha   90.00
_cell.angle_beta   90.00
_cell.angle_gamma   90.00
#
_symmetry.space_group_name_H-M   'P 1'
#
loop_
_entity.id
_entity.type
_entity.pdbx_description
1 polymer ?
#
loop_
_entity_poly.entity_id
_entity_poly.type
_entity_poly.pdbx_seq_one_letter_code
_entity_poly.pdbx_strand_id
1 'polypeptide(L)'
;MLSHQKTTYMQTTADNILNVTLLEPRQKHPTIFIRFDELGEGESLTIHNDHDPKPLYYQLLGERGNIFTWEYQEQGPEWWKVQITKRITGENEETLGEIAAKDLRKAQIFKKYGLDFCCGGKKTVKEACKEKGLDVKRIEQELQQADKLPASRPLPYNEWSLDFLADYIVNTHHSYVKKNLPDIKAYADKVAIVHGRSHEELLPIKQLVGEIYTEMMNHMVKEERILFPYIKELAAAKNNEQPLHTSHFGTVQNPINMMEMEHEVVAKNLADIRELTNGYVLPEDACASYSLLYRMLDEFENDLHIHVHLENNILFPKALEIEKQLN
;
A
#
# COMPACT_ATOMS: atom_id res chain seq x y z
N MET A 1 -8.83 -41.75 -42.28
CA MET A 1 -7.59 -41.01 -42.06
C MET A 1 -7.88 -39.55 -42.30
N LEU A 2 -8.15 -38.81 -41.27
CA LEU A 2 -8.32 -37.36 -41.30
C LEU A 2 -7.47 -36.80 -40.15
N SER A 3 -6.35 -36.21 -40.51
CA SER A 3 -5.37 -35.59 -39.63
C SER A 3 -5.94 -34.28 -39.09
N HIS A 4 -6.11 -34.20 -37.76
CA HIS A 4 -6.38 -32.94 -37.08
C HIS A 4 -5.06 -32.19 -36.91
N GLN A 5 -4.85 -31.16 -37.75
CA GLN A 5 -3.82 -30.17 -37.54
C GLN A 5 -4.27 -29.26 -36.36
N LYS A 6 -3.57 -29.35 -35.24
CA LYS A 6 -3.60 -28.36 -34.18
C LYS A 6 -2.89 -27.10 -34.69
N THR A 7 -3.66 -26.09 -35.03
CA THR A 7 -3.14 -24.75 -35.31
C THR A 7 -2.72 -24.13 -33.99
N THR A 8 -1.43 -24.10 -33.76
CA THR A 8 -0.82 -23.34 -32.67
C THR A 8 -0.92 -21.86 -33.03
N TYR A 9 -1.79 -21.14 -32.42
CA TYR A 9 -1.78 -19.65 -32.48
C TYR A 9 -0.58 -19.15 -31.70
N MET A 10 0.52 -18.89 -32.38
CA MET A 10 1.51 -17.91 -31.95
C MET A 10 0.91 -16.53 -32.13
N GLN A 11 0.37 -15.96 -31.06
CA GLN A 11 0.06 -14.54 -31.02
C GLN A 11 1.37 -13.78 -30.93
N THR A 12 1.74 -13.13 -32.01
CA THR A 12 2.73 -12.05 -32.04
C THR A 12 2.13 -10.88 -31.28
N THR A 13 2.69 -10.56 -30.12
CA THR A 13 2.41 -9.31 -29.40
C THR A 13 2.93 -8.15 -30.25
N ALA A 14 2.07 -7.52 -31.03
CA ALA A 14 2.30 -6.16 -31.50
C ALA A 14 2.31 -5.28 -30.25
N ASP A 15 3.39 -4.53 -30.03
CA ASP A 15 3.56 -3.64 -28.88
C ASP A 15 2.38 -2.64 -28.83
N ASN A 16 1.43 -2.87 -27.92
CA ASN A 16 0.29 -1.99 -27.70
C ASN A 16 0.76 -0.79 -26.83
N ILE A 17 1.56 0.10 -27.47
CA ILE A 17 2.15 1.26 -26.81
C ILE A 17 1.28 2.49 -27.06
N LEU A 18 0.86 3.14 -26.00
CA LEU A 18 0.14 4.41 -26.03
C LEU A 18 1.05 5.54 -25.54
N ASN A 19 1.51 6.40 -26.46
CA ASN A 19 2.23 7.61 -26.08
C ASN A 19 1.23 8.71 -25.71
N VAL A 20 1.04 8.91 -24.39
CA VAL A 20 0.08 9.88 -23.87
C VAL A 20 0.60 11.32 -23.87
N THR A 21 1.88 11.55 -24.17
CA THR A 21 2.42 12.91 -24.28
C THR A 21 1.89 13.64 -25.52
N LEU A 22 1.42 12.86 -26.50
CA LEU A 22 0.80 13.38 -27.74
C LEU A 22 -0.68 13.74 -27.59
N LEU A 23 -1.28 13.45 -26.43
CA LEU A 23 -2.69 13.71 -26.15
C LEU A 23 -2.88 15.00 -25.37
N GLU A 24 -3.99 15.68 -25.62
CA GLU A 24 -4.43 16.81 -24.79
C GLU A 24 -4.63 16.36 -23.33
N PRO A 25 -4.23 17.16 -22.32
CA PRO A 25 -4.29 16.74 -20.91
C PRO A 25 -5.65 16.18 -20.47
N ARG A 26 -6.75 16.76 -20.93
CA ARG A 26 -8.10 16.30 -20.61
C ARG A 26 -8.49 14.98 -21.27
N GLN A 27 -7.77 14.55 -22.30
CA GLN A 27 -8.04 13.31 -23.04
C GLN A 27 -7.13 12.16 -22.58
N LYS A 28 -6.03 12.42 -21.85
CA LYS A 28 -5.07 11.39 -21.46
C LYS A 28 -5.74 10.24 -20.70
N HIS A 29 -6.34 10.52 -19.56
CA HIS A 29 -6.97 9.49 -18.73
C HIS A 29 -8.15 8.80 -19.44
N PRO A 30 -9.14 9.49 -20.02
CA PRO A 30 -10.22 8.83 -20.75
C PRO A 30 -9.72 7.88 -21.85
N THR A 31 -8.69 8.29 -22.61
CA THR A 31 -8.13 7.45 -23.67
C THR A 31 -7.48 6.19 -23.10
N ILE A 32 -6.71 6.31 -22.02
CA ILE A 32 -6.09 5.16 -21.35
C ILE A 32 -7.15 4.18 -20.85
N PHE A 33 -8.22 4.69 -20.23
CA PHE A 33 -9.31 3.85 -19.71
C PHE A 33 -10.01 3.08 -20.83
N ILE A 34 -10.34 3.75 -21.93
CA ILE A 34 -10.95 3.10 -23.11
C ILE A 34 -10.03 1.99 -23.62
N ARG A 35 -8.75 2.27 -23.81
CA ARG A 35 -7.77 1.29 -24.30
C ARG A 35 -7.58 0.12 -23.35
N PHE A 36 -7.61 0.38 -22.02
CA PHE A 36 -7.56 -0.67 -21.01
C PHE A 36 -8.83 -1.54 -21.02
N ASP A 37 -10.01 -0.93 -21.18
CA ASP A 37 -11.27 -1.67 -21.22
C ASP A 37 -11.37 -2.58 -22.46
N GLU A 38 -10.74 -2.18 -23.57
CA GLU A 38 -10.65 -2.96 -24.81
C GLU A 38 -9.70 -4.17 -24.71
N LEU A 39 -8.80 -4.22 -23.71
CA LEU A 39 -7.90 -5.37 -23.53
C LEU A 39 -8.67 -6.65 -23.21
N GLY A 40 -8.29 -7.74 -23.86
CA GLY A 40 -8.62 -9.09 -23.40
C GLY A 40 -7.84 -9.48 -22.16
N GLU A 41 -8.28 -10.53 -21.48
CA GLU A 41 -7.59 -11.11 -20.35
C GLU A 41 -6.17 -11.57 -20.71
N GLY A 42 -5.18 -11.19 -19.90
CA GLY A 42 -3.76 -11.46 -20.18
C GLY A 42 -3.11 -10.50 -21.19
N GLU A 43 -3.88 -9.62 -21.82
CA GLU A 43 -3.33 -8.62 -22.73
C GLU A 43 -2.79 -7.40 -21.97
N SER A 44 -1.83 -6.72 -22.58
CA SER A 44 -1.14 -5.59 -21.97
C SER A 44 -1.24 -4.32 -22.80
N LEU A 45 -1.27 -3.19 -22.12
CA LEU A 45 -1.11 -1.85 -22.68
C LEU A 45 0.14 -1.22 -22.04
N THR A 46 1.04 -0.70 -22.85
CA THR A 46 2.20 0.06 -22.36
C THR A 46 1.94 1.56 -22.51
N ILE A 47 2.01 2.31 -21.44
CA ILE A 47 1.89 3.77 -21.43
C ILE A 47 3.27 4.38 -21.46
N HIS A 48 3.48 5.35 -22.35
CA HIS A 48 4.67 6.19 -22.41
C HIS A 48 4.31 7.64 -22.02
N ASN A 49 4.90 8.15 -20.94
CA ASN A 49 4.59 9.45 -20.34
C ASN A 49 5.86 10.25 -20.01
N ASP A 50 5.72 11.56 -19.80
CA ASP A 50 6.78 12.52 -19.45
C ASP A 50 6.93 12.75 -17.94
N HIS A 51 6.08 12.14 -17.13
CA HIS A 51 6.12 12.16 -15.66
C HIS A 51 5.58 10.85 -15.10
N ASP A 52 5.76 10.62 -13.78
CA ASP A 52 5.29 9.40 -13.12
C ASP A 52 3.77 9.26 -13.24
N PRO A 53 3.26 8.21 -13.91
CA PRO A 53 1.82 7.98 -14.06
C PRO A 53 1.16 7.34 -12.82
N LYS A 54 1.78 7.41 -11.64
CA LYS A 54 1.29 6.84 -10.39
C LYS A 54 -0.13 7.30 -10.01
N PRO A 55 -0.54 8.56 -10.17
CA PRO A 55 -1.93 8.97 -9.95
C PRO A 55 -2.94 8.21 -10.81
N LEU A 56 -2.55 7.85 -12.04
CA LEU A 56 -3.37 7.04 -12.93
C LEU A 56 -3.56 5.60 -12.42
N TYR A 57 -2.53 5.01 -11.78
CA TYR A 57 -2.65 3.71 -11.13
C TYR A 57 -3.80 3.68 -10.12
N TYR A 58 -3.83 4.66 -9.22
CA TYR A 58 -4.89 4.75 -8.21
C TYR A 58 -6.27 5.01 -8.81
N GLN A 59 -6.34 5.85 -9.83
CA GLN A 59 -7.60 6.12 -10.50
C GLN A 59 -8.11 4.87 -11.23
N LEU A 60 -7.25 4.16 -11.97
CA LEU A 60 -7.62 2.92 -12.66
C LEU A 60 -8.09 1.86 -11.65
N LEU A 61 -7.37 1.74 -10.53
CA LEU A 61 -7.72 0.82 -9.45
C LEU A 61 -9.07 1.17 -8.80
N GLY A 62 -9.32 2.46 -8.54
CA GLY A 62 -10.58 2.92 -7.98
C GLY A 62 -11.78 2.70 -8.91
N GLU A 63 -11.60 2.92 -10.23
CA GLU A 63 -12.69 2.82 -11.20
C GLU A 63 -12.91 1.41 -11.75
N ARG A 64 -11.87 0.56 -11.82
CA ARG A 64 -11.93 -0.80 -12.40
C ARG A 64 -11.68 -1.90 -11.40
N GLY A 65 -11.19 -1.58 -10.20
CA GLY A 65 -10.80 -2.56 -9.20
C GLY A 65 -9.45 -3.24 -9.51
N ASN A 66 -9.10 -4.23 -8.70
CA ASN A 66 -7.82 -4.94 -8.80
C ASN A 66 -7.82 -6.01 -9.94
N ILE A 67 -8.14 -5.60 -11.15
CA ILE A 67 -8.22 -6.48 -12.33
C ILE A 67 -7.03 -6.33 -13.28
N PHE A 68 -5.93 -5.75 -12.83
CA PHE A 68 -4.73 -5.53 -13.63
C PHE A 68 -3.46 -5.66 -12.79
N THR A 69 -2.30 -5.81 -13.46
CA THR A 69 -0.97 -5.63 -12.90
C THR A 69 -0.36 -4.36 -13.45
N TRP A 70 0.58 -3.76 -12.70
CA TRP A 70 1.24 -2.51 -13.04
C TRP A 70 2.74 -2.67 -12.90
N GLU A 71 3.47 -2.64 -14.00
CA GLU A 71 4.91 -2.88 -14.04
C GLU A 71 5.63 -1.68 -14.69
N TYR A 72 6.53 -1.03 -13.94
CA TYR A 72 7.39 0.00 -14.51
C TYR A 72 8.47 -0.65 -15.37
N GLN A 73 8.50 -0.29 -16.67
CA GLN A 73 9.56 -0.66 -17.60
C GLN A 73 10.67 0.40 -17.66
N GLU A 74 10.33 1.67 -17.41
CA GLU A 74 11.25 2.80 -17.36
C GLU A 74 10.76 3.81 -16.33
N GLN A 75 11.65 4.26 -15.43
CA GLN A 75 11.34 5.18 -14.34
C GLN A 75 12.21 6.43 -14.40
N GLY A 76 11.78 7.46 -15.16
CA GLY A 76 12.40 8.77 -15.23
C GLY A 76 13.92 8.80 -15.45
N PRO A 77 14.52 9.97 -15.34
CA PRO A 77 13.89 11.26 -15.05
C PRO A 77 13.14 11.89 -16.25
N GLU A 78 13.48 11.53 -17.50
CA GLU A 78 12.89 12.17 -18.69
C GLU A 78 11.61 11.45 -19.15
N TRP A 79 11.60 10.12 -19.08
CA TRP A 79 10.51 9.30 -19.60
C TRP A 79 10.09 8.22 -18.59
N TRP A 80 8.82 7.91 -18.63
CA TRP A 80 8.20 6.86 -17.83
C TRP A 80 7.47 5.89 -18.74
N LYS A 81 7.76 4.60 -18.59
CA LYS A 81 7.02 3.54 -19.28
C LYS A 81 6.44 2.58 -18.28
N VAL A 82 5.16 2.36 -18.38
CA VAL A 82 4.42 1.44 -17.51
C VAL A 82 3.62 0.47 -18.35
N GLN A 83 3.79 -0.80 -18.09
CA GLN A 83 2.97 -1.86 -18.65
C GLN A 83 1.81 -2.18 -17.71
N ILE A 84 0.60 -2.09 -18.22
CA ILE A 84 -0.64 -2.45 -17.55
C ILE A 84 -1.16 -3.71 -18.20
N THR A 85 -1.24 -4.83 -17.46
CA THR A 85 -1.73 -6.11 -17.99
C THR A 85 -3.06 -6.44 -17.32
N LYS A 86 -4.10 -6.72 -18.12
CA LYS A 86 -5.39 -7.15 -17.59
C LYS A 86 -5.32 -8.57 -17.06
N ARG A 87 -5.77 -8.80 -15.83
CA ARG A 87 -5.72 -10.13 -15.19
C ARG A 87 -6.67 -11.11 -15.86
N ILE A 88 -6.31 -12.40 -15.82
CA ILE A 88 -7.16 -13.50 -16.31
C ILE A 88 -8.21 -13.82 -15.25
N THR A 89 -9.50 -13.79 -15.61
CA THR A 89 -10.60 -14.12 -14.71
C THR A 89 -10.55 -15.60 -14.35
N GLY A 90 -10.34 -15.91 -13.08
CA GLY A 90 -10.20 -17.30 -12.57
C GLY A 90 -8.92 -17.56 -11.79
N GLU A 91 -7.90 -16.72 -11.89
CA GLU A 91 -6.77 -16.68 -10.98
C GLU A 91 -7.08 -15.76 -9.78
N ASN A 92 -8.15 -16.04 -9.05
CA ASN A 92 -8.45 -15.37 -7.78
C ASN A 92 -7.49 -15.87 -6.69
N GLU A 93 -6.20 -15.59 -6.86
CA GLU A 93 -5.27 -15.70 -5.74
C GLU A 93 -5.48 -14.52 -4.81
N GLU A 94 -5.66 -14.82 -3.53
CA GLU A 94 -5.78 -13.79 -2.51
C GLU A 94 -4.55 -12.88 -2.51
N THR A 95 -4.78 -11.59 -2.36
CA THR A 95 -3.72 -10.61 -2.26
C THR A 95 -3.08 -10.64 -0.86
N LEU A 96 -1.88 -10.09 -0.72
CA LEU A 96 -1.21 -9.96 0.58
C LEU A 96 -2.10 -9.25 1.61
N GLY A 97 -2.81 -8.20 1.20
CA GLY A 97 -3.74 -7.45 2.04
C GLY A 97 -4.94 -8.27 2.47
N GLU A 98 -5.57 -9.02 1.55
CA GLU A 98 -6.70 -9.89 1.86
C GLU A 98 -6.31 -11.04 2.81
N ILE A 99 -5.14 -11.64 2.61
CA ILE A 99 -4.60 -12.67 3.49
C ILE A 99 -4.33 -12.09 4.88
N ALA A 100 -3.71 -10.92 4.97
CA ALA A 100 -3.41 -10.26 6.24
C ALA A 100 -4.70 -9.78 6.95
N ALA A 101 -5.71 -9.31 6.20
CA ALA A 101 -7.00 -8.90 6.75
C ALA A 101 -7.81 -10.06 7.37
N LYS A 102 -7.59 -11.29 6.87
CA LYS A 102 -8.19 -12.50 7.45
C LYS A 102 -7.42 -13.01 8.67
N ASP A 103 -6.10 -12.89 8.65
CA ASP A 103 -5.24 -13.35 9.74
C ASP A 103 -3.93 -12.55 9.83
N LEU A 104 -3.87 -11.60 10.77
CA LEU A 104 -2.68 -10.78 11.02
C LEU A 104 -1.41 -11.57 11.39
N ARG A 105 -1.52 -12.84 11.81
CA ARG A 105 -0.34 -13.69 12.04
C ARG A 105 0.42 -13.92 10.74
N LYS A 106 -0.30 -13.98 9.61
CA LYS A 106 0.28 -14.10 8.27
C LYS A 106 1.03 -12.83 7.85
N ALA A 107 0.60 -11.66 8.35
CA ALA A 107 1.33 -10.40 8.17
C ALA A 107 2.76 -10.46 8.74
N GLN A 108 2.98 -11.17 9.86
CA GLN A 108 4.33 -11.38 10.40
C GLN A 108 5.21 -12.23 9.47
N ILE A 109 4.63 -13.16 8.75
CA ILE A 109 5.35 -13.94 7.73
C ILE A 109 5.73 -13.02 6.58
N PHE A 110 4.81 -12.19 6.08
CA PHE A 110 5.11 -11.20 5.05
C PHE A 110 6.23 -10.26 5.47
N LYS A 111 6.15 -9.71 6.70
CA LYS A 111 7.21 -8.86 7.25
C LYS A 111 8.57 -9.57 7.29
N LYS A 112 8.63 -10.83 7.75
CA LYS A 112 9.85 -11.65 7.81
C LYS A 112 10.56 -11.72 6.46
N TYR A 113 9.79 -11.78 5.36
CA TYR A 113 10.31 -11.82 4.00
C TYR A 113 10.38 -10.44 3.33
N GLY A 114 10.08 -9.38 4.06
CA GLY A 114 10.04 -8.00 3.54
C GLY A 114 8.96 -7.79 2.49
N LEU A 115 7.89 -8.59 2.48
CA LEU A 115 6.75 -8.41 1.60
C LEU A 115 5.81 -7.36 2.20
N ASP A 116 5.56 -6.31 1.44
CA ASP A 116 4.69 -5.22 1.85
C ASP A 116 3.22 -5.63 1.68
N PHE A 117 2.56 -5.92 2.78
CA PHE A 117 1.16 -6.30 2.84
C PHE A 117 0.21 -5.12 3.13
N CYS A 118 0.75 -3.94 3.43
CA CYS A 118 -0.04 -2.72 3.71
C CYS A 118 -0.19 -1.83 2.48
N CYS A 119 0.85 -1.17 1.99
CA CYS A 119 0.80 -0.36 0.77
C CYS A 119 0.86 -1.23 -0.50
N GLY A 120 1.68 -2.29 -0.49
CA GLY A 120 1.76 -3.32 -1.53
C GLY A 120 0.72 -4.42 -1.42
N GLY A 121 -0.26 -4.29 -0.52
CA GLY A 121 -1.23 -5.33 -0.19
C GLY A 121 -2.15 -5.77 -1.34
N LYS A 122 -2.18 -5.02 -2.43
CA LYS A 122 -2.95 -5.32 -3.65
C LYS A 122 -2.31 -6.39 -4.55
N LYS A 123 -1.05 -6.80 -4.27
CA LYS A 123 -0.32 -7.85 -5.00
C LYS A 123 -0.63 -9.22 -4.43
N THR A 124 -0.60 -10.24 -5.30
CA THR A 124 -0.63 -11.64 -4.86
C THR A 124 0.71 -12.05 -4.24
N VAL A 125 0.73 -13.16 -3.49
CA VAL A 125 1.98 -13.71 -2.94
C VAL A 125 3.00 -13.99 -4.05
N LYS A 126 2.56 -14.52 -5.19
CA LYS A 126 3.42 -14.83 -6.34
C LYS A 126 4.05 -13.60 -6.95
N GLU A 127 3.26 -12.54 -7.17
CA GLU A 127 3.75 -11.28 -7.72
C GLU A 127 4.80 -10.64 -6.82
N ALA A 128 4.49 -10.52 -5.52
CA ALA A 128 5.41 -9.93 -4.55
C ALA A 128 6.71 -10.74 -4.39
N CYS A 129 6.62 -12.07 -4.44
CA CYS A 129 7.80 -12.94 -4.40
C CYS A 129 8.65 -12.80 -5.68
N LYS A 130 8.02 -12.72 -6.85
CA LYS A 130 8.72 -12.53 -8.13
C LYS A 130 9.53 -11.24 -8.14
N GLU A 131 8.96 -10.13 -7.68
CA GLU A 131 9.65 -8.84 -7.59
C GLU A 131 10.89 -8.88 -6.69
N LYS A 132 10.85 -9.67 -5.61
CA LYS A 132 11.94 -9.78 -4.64
C LYS A 132 12.85 -10.99 -4.85
N GLY A 133 12.61 -11.81 -5.87
CA GLY A 133 13.38 -13.02 -6.16
C GLY A 133 13.26 -14.08 -5.05
N LEU A 134 12.11 -14.15 -4.37
CA LEU A 134 11.86 -15.07 -3.26
C LEU A 134 11.21 -16.38 -3.75
N ASP A 135 11.44 -17.46 -3.00
CA ASP A 135 10.79 -18.75 -3.26
C ASP A 135 9.33 -18.74 -2.76
N VAL A 136 8.40 -18.68 -3.71
CA VAL A 136 6.95 -18.66 -3.47
C VAL A 136 6.51 -19.87 -2.64
N LYS A 137 6.99 -21.09 -2.98
CA LYS A 137 6.59 -22.33 -2.31
C LYS A 137 6.93 -22.33 -0.83
N ARG A 138 8.08 -21.77 -0.48
CA ARG A 138 8.51 -21.65 0.92
C ARG A 138 7.56 -20.76 1.72
N ILE A 139 7.18 -19.61 1.15
CA ILE A 139 6.29 -18.66 1.80
C ILE A 139 4.89 -19.23 1.94
N GLU A 140 4.34 -19.86 0.89
CA GLU A 140 3.05 -20.54 0.93
C GLU A 140 3.01 -21.64 2.00
N GLN A 141 4.09 -22.42 2.16
CA GLN A 141 4.21 -23.43 3.22
C GLN A 141 4.16 -22.80 4.62
N GLU A 142 4.86 -21.69 4.86
CA GLU A 142 4.81 -20.99 6.15
C GLU A 142 3.40 -20.42 6.43
N LEU A 143 2.73 -19.88 5.40
CA LEU A 143 1.34 -19.41 5.52
C LEU A 143 0.38 -20.57 5.91
N GLN A 144 0.54 -21.72 5.27
CA GLN A 144 -0.24 -22.93 5.63
C GLN A 144 0.09 -23.47 7.03
N GLN A 145 1.33 -23.33 7.47
CA GLN A 145 1.70 -23.71 8.84
C GLN A 145 1.06 -22.79 9.89
N ALA A 146 0.94 -21.50 9.60
CA ALA A 146 0.25 -20.55 10.45
C ALA A 146 -1.24 -20.93 10.66
N ASP A 147 -1.90 -21.49 9.65
CA ASP A 147 -3.29 -21.98 9.74
C ASP A 147 -3.45 -23.14 10.74
N LYS A 148 -2.40 -23.95 10.94
CA LYS A 148 -2.41 -25.12 11.84
C LYS A 148 -2.15 -24.77 13.31
N LEU A 149 -1.62 -23.58 13.57
CA LEU A 149 -1.38 -23.13 14.94
C LEU A 149 -2.68 -22.66 15.59
N PRO A 150 -2.93 -23.02 16.88
CA PRO A 150 -4.13 -22.54 17.56
C PRO A 150 -4.13 -21.02 17.58
N ALA A 151 -5.18 -20.41 17.06
CA ALA A 151 -5.35 -18.98 17.00
C ALA A 151 -5.55 -18.42 18.42
N SER A 152 -4.69 -17.52 18.88
CA SER A 152 -5.20 -16.45 19.74
C SER A 152 -6.24 -15.73 18.88
N ARG A 153 -7.49 -15.58 19.34
CA ARG A 153 -8.59 -15.04 18.53
C ARG A 153 -8.15 -13.75 17.87
N PRO A 154 -7.89 -13.71 16.53
CA PRO A 154 -7.57 -12.45 15.86
C PRO A 154 -8.78 -11.55 15.98
N LEU A 155 -8.55 -10.25 16.12
CA LEU A 155 -9.64 -9.27 16.11
C LEU A 155 -10.31 -9.32 14.73
N PRO A 156 -11.64 -9.42 14.65
CA PRO A 156 -12.34 -9.58 13.38
C PRO A 156 -12.56 -8.21 12.70
N TYR A 157 -11.48 -7.52 12.36
CA TYR A 157 -11.52 -6.17 11.79
C TYR A 157 -12.43 -6.05 10.56
N ASN A 158 -12.50 -7.11 9.76
CA ASN A 158 -13.38 -7.17 8.59
C ASN A 158 -14.88 -7.21 8.93
N GLU A 159 -15.24 -7.60 10.14
CA GLU A 159 -16.64 -7.66 10.57
C GLU A 159 -17.08 -6.35 11.24
N TRP A 160 -16.15 -5.46 11.54
CA TRP A 160 -16.46 -4.20 12.21
C TRP A 160 -17.15 -3.21 11.27
N SER A 161 -18.05 -2.41 11.84
CA SER A 161 -18.63 -1.26 11.14
C SER A 161 -17.56 -0.19 10.85
N LEU A 162 -17.76 0.61 9.80
CA LEU A 162 -16.75 1.59 9.38
C LEU A 162 -16.49 2.68 10.42
N ASP A 163 -17.56 3.13 11.10
CA ASP A 163 -17.48 4.12 12.19
C ASP A 163 -16.64 3.59 13.35
N PHE A 164 -16.89 2.34 13.78
CA PHE A 164 -16.11 1.70 14.85
C PHE A 164 -14.66 1.47 14.44
N LEU A 165 -14.39 1.01 13.20
CA LEU A 165 -13.04 0.79 12.72
C LEU A 165 -12.25 2.12 12.64
N ALA A 166 -12.87 3.19 12.12
CA ALA A 166 -12.26 4.52 12.09
C ALA A 166 -11.93 5.03 13.52
N ASP A 167 -12.87 4.84 14.48
CA ASP A 167 -12.61 5.20 15.88
C ASP A 167 -11.51 4.35 16.52
N TYR A 168 -11.44 3.08 16.21
CA TYR A 168 -10.37 2.19 16.66
C TYR A 168 -9.00 2.65 16.16
N ILE A 169 -8.88 2.98 14.87
CA ILE A 169 -7.63 3.50 14.27
C ILE A 169 -7.19 4.77 15.00
N VAL A 170 -8.08 5.73 15.19
CA VAL A 170 -7.77 7.00 15.90
C VAL A 170 -7.34 6.74 17.34
N ASN A 171 -8.11 5.95 18.09
CA ASN A 171 -7.87 5.75 19.52
C ASN A 171 -6.69 4.82 19.81
N THR A 172 -6.31 3.96 18.88
CA THR A 172 -5.20 3.02 19.05
C THR A 172 -3.95 3.52 18.33
N HIS A 173 -3.99 3.60 17.01
CA HIS A 173 -2.82 3.86 16.17
C HIS A 173 -2.44 5.34 16.11
N HIS A 174 -3.38 6.25 15.84
CA HIS A 174 -3.06 7.69 15.85
C HIS A 174 -2.61 8.17 17.23
N SER A 175 -3.25 7.66 18.30
CA SER A 175 -2.84 7.97 19.66
C SER A 175 -1.43 7.46 19.97
N TYR A 176 -1.08 6.26 19.48
CA TYR A 176 0.27 5.71 19.60
C TYR A 176 1.29 6.57 18.85
N VAL A 177 1.02 6.92 17.58
CA VAL A 177 1.89 7.77 16.76
C VAL A 177 2.11 9.13 17.42
N LYS A 178 1.04 9.83 17.80
CA LYS A 178 1.10 11.15 18.44
C LYS A 178 1.92 11.14 19.73
N LYS A 179 1.86 10.04 20.48
CA LYS A 179 2.59 9.89 21.74
C LYS A 179 4.06 9.56 21.54
N ASN A 180 4.40 8.66 20.61
CA ASN A 180 5.73 8.08 20.53
C ASN A 180 6.62 8.73 19.48
N LEU A 181 6.06 9.21 18.35
CA LEU A 181 6.86 9.74 17.26
C LEU A 181 7.68 11.01 17.62
N PRO A 182 7.20 11.93 18.49
CA PRO A 182 8.04 13.03 19.01
C PRO A 182 9.28 12.53 19.75
N ASP A 183 9.14 11.49 20.58
CA ASP A 183 10.24 10.91 21.32
C ASP A 183 11.23 10.18 20.39
N ILE A 184 10.75 9.42 19.40
CA ILE A 184 11.58 8.79 18.38
C ILE A 184 12.44 9.84 17.68
N LYS A 185 11.83 10.96 17.26
CA LYS A 185 12.53 12.08 16.65
C LYS A 185 13.61 12.68 17.55
N ALA A 186 13.29 12.91 18.82
CA ALA A 186 14.23 13.45 19.80
C ALA A 186 15.41 12.48 20.03
N TYR A 187 15.17 11.17 20.10
CA TYR A 187 16.23 10.17 20.21
C TYR A 187 17.06 10.05 18.93
N ALA A 188 16.46 10.12 17.74
CA ALA A 188 17.19 10.14 16.47
C ALA A 188 18.14 11.35 16.39
N ASP A 189 17.66 12.56 16.76
CA ASP A 189 18.47 13.76 16.84
C ASP A 189 19.65 13.58 17.82
N LYS A 190 19.37 13.09 19.03
CA LYS A 190 20.38 12.89 20.10
C LYS A 190 21.44 11.86 19.70
N VAL A 191 21.02 10.71 19.21
CA VAL A 191 21.91 9.59 18.85
C VAL A 191 22.80 9.99 17.66
N ALA A 192 22.27 10.68 16.66
CA ALA A 192 23.03 11.19 15.52
C ALA A 192 24.09 12.21 15.95
N ILE A 193 23.80 13.08 16.92
CA ILE A 193 24.78 14.04 17.46
C ILE A 193 25.93 13.33 18.17
N VAL A 194 25.62 12.33 18.98
CA VAL A 194 26.61 11.65 19.84
C VAL A 194 27.45 10.64 19.05
N HIS A 195 26.83 9.84 18.19
CA HIS A 195 27.44 8.71 17.52
C HIS A 195 27.68 8.89 16.02
N GLY A 196 27.12 9.94 15.39
CA GLY A 196 27.14 10.12 13.93
C GLY A 196 28.53 10.28 13.30
N ARG A 197 29.61 10.48 14.11
CA ARG A 197 31.00 10.47 13.62
C ARG A 197 31.53 9.06 13.39
N SER A 198 31.08 8.09 14.18
CA SER A 198 31.49 6.69 14.11
C SER A 198 30.46 5.83 13.38
N HIS A 199 29.22 6.31 13.28
CA HIS A 199 28.06 5.67 12.70
C HIS A 199 27.38 6.63 11.74
N GLU A 200 27.95 6.78 10.52
CA GLU A 200 27.51 7.77 9.52
C GLU A 200 26.07 7.54 9.07
N GLU A 201 25.58 6.30 9.13
CA GLU A 201 24.21 5.92 8.84
C GLU A 201 23.16 6.62 9.71
N LEU A 202 23.54 7.09 10.90
CA LEU A 202 22.64 7.82 11.79
C LEU A 202 22.23 9.20 11.26
N LEU A 203 23.02 9.79 10.37
CA LEU A 203 22.69 11.10 9.79
C LEU A 203 21.50 11.01 8.83
N PRO A 204 21.49 10.11 7.82
CA PRO A 204 20.29 9.90 7.01
C PRO A 204 19.10 9.36 7.82
N ILE A 205 19.32 8.49 8.82
CA ILE A 205 18.23 8.00 9.68
C ILE A 205 17.54 9.17 10.40
N LYS A 206 18.29 10.09 10.98
CA LYS A 206 17.74 11.30 11.61
C LYS A 206 16.91 12.12 10.63
N GLN A 207 17.36 12.28 9.38
CA GLN A 207 16.63 13.03 8.36
C GLN A 207 15.31 12.32 8.03
N LEU A 208 15.35 11.01 7.72
CA LEU A 208 14.18 10.21 7.39
C LEU A 208 13.14 10.20 8.52
N VAL A 209 13.58 10.09 9.78
CA VAL A 209 12.69 10.20 10.95
C VAL A 209 12.04 11.58 11.03
N GLY A 210 12.76 12.64 10.69
CA GLY A 210 12.22 14.01 10.64
C GLY A 210 11.15 14.18 9.56
N GLU A 211 11.34 13.56 8.39
CA GLU A 211 10.37 13.52 7.30
C GLU A 211 9.13 12.73 7.69
N ILE A 212 9.29 11.52 8.25
CA ILE A 212 8.18 10.70 8.76
C ILE A 212 7.37 11.48 9.81
N TYR A 213 8.04 12.17 10.74
CA TYR A 213 7.37 12.97 11.76
C TYR A 213 6.46 14.04 11.13
N THR A 214 7.00 14.79 10.17
CA THR A 214 6.25 15.88 9.53
C THR A 214 5.08 15.33 8.73
N GLU A 215 5.29 14.28 7.95
CA GLU A 215 4.27 13.66 7.12
C GLU A 215 3.13 13.08 7.96
N MET A 216 3.45 12.21 8.94
CA MET A 216 2.44 11.55 9.76
C MET A 216 1.61 12.51 10.61
N MET A 217 2.21 13.57 11.16
CA MET A 217 1.46 14.56 11.94
C MET A 217 0.44 15.33 11.10
N ASN A 218 0.77 15.63 9.82
CA ASN A 218 -0.14 16.29 8.89
C ASN A 218 -1.20 15.30 8.34
N HIS A 219 -0.79 14.09 8.04
CA HIS A 219 -1.60 13.00 7.52
C HIS A 219 -2.79 12.70 8.45
N MET A 220 -2.52 12.37 9.71
CA MET A 220 -3.55 12.07 10.71
C MET A 220 -4.57 13.21 10.89
N VAL A 221 -4.15 14.47 10.75
CA VAL A 221 -5.07 15.62 10.81
C VAL A 221 -6.06 15.61 9.65
N LYS A 222 -5.61 15.25 8.43
CA LYS A 222 -6.50 15.16 7.26
C LYS A 222 -7.51 14.04 7.43
N GLU A 223 -7.09 12.89 7.95
CA GLU A 223 -7.97 11.76 8.22
C GLU A 223 -8.99 12.09 9.29
N GLU A 224 -8.56 12.55 10.45
CA GLU A 224 -9.44 12.83 11.60
C GLU A 224 -10.42 13.97 11.35
N ARG A 225 -10.06 14.96 10.51
CA ARG A 225 -10.92 16.13 10.27
C ARG A 225 -11.71 16.09 8.98
N ILE A 226 -11.29 15.28 8.01
CA ILE A 226 -11.91 15.28 6.68
C ILE A 226 -12.38 13.87 6.29
N LEU A 227 -11.47 12.91 6.18
CA LEU A 227 -11.78 11.61 5.61
C LEU A 227 -12.63 10.74 6.53
N PHE A 228 -12.23 10.55 7.79
CA PHE A 228 -12.96 9.67 8.72
C PHE A 228 -14.35 10.19 9.10
N PRO A 229 -14.57 11.51 9.29
CA PRO A 229 -15.94 12.04 9.42
C PRO A 229 -16.83 11.68 8.23
N TYR A 230 -16.34 11.82 7.00
CA TYR A 230 -17.12 11.48 5.82
C TYR A 230 -17.36 9.96 5.70
N ILE A 231 -16.37 9.13 6.03
CA ILE A 231 -16.56 7.66 6.09
C ILE A 231 -17.66 7.27 7.08
N LYS A 232 -17.76 7.97 8.23
CA LYS A 232 -18.83 7.76 9.21
C LYS A 232 -20.19 8.21 8.68
N GLU A 233 -20.25 9.33 7.94
CA GLU A 233 -21.48 9.75 7.25
C GLU A 233 -21.93 8.72 6.21
N LEU A 234 -21.00 8.11 5.44
CA LEU A 234 -21.31 7.02 4.52
C LEU A 234 -21.92 5.81 5.24
N ALA A 235 -21.35 5.44 6.40
CA ALA A 235 -21.87 4.33 7.21
C ALA A 235 -23.28 4.61 7.72
N ALA A 236 -23.53 5.82 8.22
CA ALA A 236 -24.84 6.25 8.71
C ALA A 236 -25.88 6.32 7.56
N ALA A 237 -25.49 6.83 6.38
CA ALA A 237 -26.38 6.89 5.22
C ALA A 237 -26.76 5.49 4.70
N LYS A 238 -25.82 4.54 4.69
CA LYS A 238 -26.10 3.14 4.34
C LYS A 238 -27.16 2.51 5.26
N ASN A 239 -27.13 2.83 6.55
CA ASN A 239 -28.09 2.33 7.54
C ASN A 239 -29.42 3.10 7.53
N ASN A 240 -29.62 4.05 6.62
CA ASN A 240 -30.77 4.99 6.58
C ASN A 240 -30.92 5.83 7.87
N GLU A 241 -29.85 6.06 8.60
CA GLU A 241 -29.86 6.86 9.83
C GLU A 241 -29.80 8.36 9.52
N GLN A 242 -29.10 8.74 8.44
CA GLN A 242 -28.96 10.13 8.01
C GLN A 242 -28.79 10.22 6.48
N PRO A 243 -29.23 11.33 5.83
CA PRO A 243 -28.94 11.57 4.44
C PRO A 243 -27.44 11.87 4.23
N LEU A 244 -26.86 11.36 3.15
CA LEU A 244 -25.48 11.67 2.77
C LEU A 244 -25.38 13.13 2.31
N HIS A 245 -24.45 13.88 2.88
CA HIS A 245 -24.16 15.24 2.44
C HIS A 245 -23.20 15.24 1.25
N THR A 246 -23.37 16.19 0.33
CA THR A 246 -22.44 16.36 -0.80
C THR A 246 -21.09 16.85 -0.29
N SER A 247 -20.05 16.08 -0.51
CA SER A 247 -18.67 16.45 -0.13
C SER A 247 -18.08 17.50 -1.08
N HIS A 248 -17.22 18.39 -0.57
CA HIS A 248 -16.53 19.39 -1.38
C HIS A 248 -15.35 18.79 -2.19
N PHE A 249 -14.94 17.57 -1.89
CA PHE A 249 -13.90 16.85 -2.64
C PHE A 249 -14.49 15.92 -3.73
N GLY A 250 -15.81 15.92 -3.93
CA GLY A 250 -16.51 15.10 -4.90
C GLY A 250 -16.75 13.68 -4.40
N THR A 251 -15.85 12.74 -4.66
CA THR A 251 -15.94 11.34 -4.24
C THR A 251 -14.91 11.03 -3.18
N VAL A 252 -15.19 10.04 -2.31
CA VAL A 252 -14.25 9.58 -1.27
C VAL A 252 -12.95 9.02 -1.86
N GLN A 253 -12.96 8.61 -3.13
CA GLN A 253 -11.76 8.16 -3.83
C GLN A 253 -10.64 9.22 -3.83
N ASN A 254 -11.00 10.51 -3.96
CA ASN A 254 -9.99 11.58 -4.06
C ASN A 254 -9.15 11.72 -2.78
N PRO A 255 -9.73 11.88 -1.57
CA PRO A 255 -8.92 11.89 -0.35
C PRO A 255 -8.26 10.54 -0.06
N ILE A 256 -8.88 9.39 -0.38
CA ILE A 256 -8.25 8.07 -0.23
C ILE A 256 -6.97 7.97 -1.06
N ASN A 257 -7.00 8.37 -2.33
CA ASN A 257 -5.81 8.35 -3.18
C ASN A 257 -4.65 9.16 -2.57
N MET A 258 -4.97 10.32 -1.95
CA MET A 258 -3.97 11.14 -1.28
C MET A 258 -3.37 10.41 -0.07
N MET A 259 -4.20 9.77 0.76
CA MET A 259 -3.74 9.00 1.93
C MET A 259 -2.85 7.84 1.50
N GLU A 260 -3.27 7.06 0.50
CA GLU A 260 -2.47 5.94 -0.03
C GLU A 260 -1.09 6.40 -0.54
N MET A 261 -1.00 7.56 -1.22
CA MET A 261 0.29 8.12 -1.67
C MET A 261 1.18 8.53 -0.49
N GLU A 262 0.62 9.14 0.55
CA GLU A 262 1.35 9.53 1.75
C GLU A 262 1.85 8.30 2.53
N HIS A 263 1.05 7.25 2.62
CA HIS A 263 1.45 5.96 3.19
C HIS A 263 2.67 5.37 2.49
N GLU A 264 2.71 5.42 1.16
CA GLU A 264 3.86 4.90 0.40
C GLU A 264 5.14 5.69 0.66
N VAL A 265 5.06 7.02 0.82
CA VAL A 265 6.22 7.84 1.15
C VAL A 265 6.79 7.43 2.52
N VAL A 266 5.91 7.26 3.52
CA VAL A 266 6.33 6.87 4.87
C VAL A 266 6.85 5.43 4.89
N ALA A 267 6.19 4.51 4.18
CA ALA A 267 6.64 3.12 4.06
C ALA A 267 8.03 3.02 3.41
N LYS A 268 8.29 3.82 2.37
CA LYS A 268 9.62 3.90 1.76
C LYS A 268 10.67 4.41 2.74
N ASN A 269 10.40 5.49 3.47
CA ASN A 269 11.33 6.04 4.46
C ASN A 269 11.64 5.01 5.56
N LEU A 270 10.67 4.22 6.01
CA LEU A 270 10.89 3.14 6.98
C LEU A 270 11.71 1.99 6.38
N ALA A 271 11.48 1.63 5.12
CA ALA A 271 12.28 0.63 4.44
C ALA A 271 13.75 1.06 4.33
N ASP A 272 13.99 2.33 3.98
CA ASP A 272 15.34 2.91 3.92
C ASP A 272 16.01 2.92 5.31
N ILE A 273 15.27 3.24 6.38
CA ILE A 273 15.78 3.15 7.77
C ILE A 273 16.10 1.70 8.12
N ARG A 274 15.25 0.74 7.77
CA ARG A 274 15.49 -0.68 8.02
C ARG A 274 16.74 -1.18 7.29
N GLU A 275 16.98 -0.75 6.07
CA GLU A 275 18.19 -1.06 5.31
C GLU A 275 19.44 -0.46 5.98
N LEU A 276 19.43 0.83 6.29
CA LEU A 276 20.53 1.54 6.96
C LEU A 276 20.89 0.95 8.33
N THR A 277 19.90 0.42 9.04
CA THR A 277 20.08 -0.22 10.35
C THR A 277 20.37 -1.72 10.28
N ASN A 278 20.47 -2.29 9.07
CA ASN A 278 20.54 -3.75 8.88
C ASN A 278 19.43 -4.49 9.65
N GLY A 279 18.19 -3.99 9.59
CA GLY A 279 17.04 -4.57 10.31
C GLY A 279 17.07 -4.30 11.82
N TYR A 280 17.53 -3.12 12.22
CA TYR A 280 17.68 -2.66 13.61
C TYR A 280 18.69 -3.46 14.44
N VAL A 281 19.72 -4.00 13.79
CA VAL A 281 20.84 -4.67 14.46
C VAL A 281 21.72 -3.63 15.16
N LEU A 282 21.91 -3.79 16.46
CA LEU A 282 22.72 -2.86 17.26
C LEU A 282 24.22 -3.09 17.05
N PRO A 283 25.03 -2.03 16.84
CA PRO A 283 26.48 -2.15 16.88
C PRO A 283 26.97 -2.45 18.30
N GLU A 284 28.19 -3.01 18.41
CA GLU A 284 28.75 -3.45 19.71
C GLU A 284 28.95 -2.30 20.69
N ASP A 285 29.19 -1.09 20.18
CA ASP A 285 29.42 0.14 20.99
C ASP A 285 28.13 0.96 21.22
N ALA A 286 26.95 0.40 20.91
CA ALA A 286 25.68 1.08 21.09
C ALA A 286 25.41 1.42 22.56
N CYS A 287 25.19 2.70 22.86
CA CYS A 287 24.76 3.14 24.19
C CYS A 287 23.25 2.87 24.42
N ALA A 288 22.79 3.03 25.67
CA ALA A 288 21.39 2.82 26.02
C ALA A 288 20.41 3.67 25.19
N SER A 289 20.76 4.92 24.84
CA SER A 289 19.91 5.76 23.98
C SER A 289 19.85 5.24 22.54
N TYR A 290 20.95 4.71 22.03
CA TYR A 290 21.01 4.09 20.70
C TYR A 290 20.13 2.84 20.65
N SER A 291 20.31 1.94 21.64
CA SER A 291 19.49 0.73 21.77
C SER A 291 18.00 1.05 21.89
N LEU A 292 17.66 2.11 22.64
CA LEU A 292 16.27 2.56 22.78
C LEU A 292 15.71 3.06 21.45
N LEU A 293 16.48 3.88 20.71
CA LEU A 293 16.06 4.38 19.40
C LEU A 293 15.69 3.23 18.44
N TYR A 294 16.56 2.24 18.30
CA TYR A 294 16.33 1.13 17.37
C TYR A 294 15.11 0.29 17.78
N ARG A 295 14.91 0.06 19.07
CA ARG A 295 13.72 -0.61 19.56
C ARG A 295 12.46 0.20 19.26
N MET A 296 12.47 1.50 19.53
CA MET A 296 11.32 2.38 19.25
C MET A 296 10.99 2.45 17.75
N LEU A 297 11.99 2.45 16.88
CA LEU A 297 11.81 2.43 15.44
C LEU A 297 11.18 1.10 14.97
N ASP A 298 11.64 -0.05 15.48
CA ASP A 298 11.05 -1.35 15.15
C ASP A 298 9.61 -1.47 15.66
N GLU A 299 9.32 -1.00 16.88
CA GLU A 299 7.96 -0.97 17.43
C GLU A 299 7.05 -0.04 16.62
N PHE A 300 7.55 1.13 16.22
CA PHE A 300 6.81 2.09 15.39
C PHE A 300 6.49 1.53 14.00
N GLU A 301 7.46 0.91 13.34
CA GLU A 301 7.25 0.27 12.04
C GLU A 301 6.21 -0.86 12.13
N ASN A 302 6.23 -1.65 13.23
CA ASN A 302 5.24 -2.70 13.44
C ASN A 302 3.83 -2.16 13.61
N ASP A 303 3.65 -1.09 14.40
CA ASP A 303 2.35 -0.45 14.59
C ASP A 303 1.85 0.18 13.29
N LEU A 304 2.71 0.90 12.57
CA LEU A 304 2.34 1.56 11.33
C LEU A 304 1.93 0.58 10.21
N HIS A 305 2.56 -0.57 10.12
CA HIS A 305 2.15 -1.61 9.17
C HIS A 305 0.72 -2.10 9.42
N ILE A 306 0.33 -2.25 10.70
CA ILE A 306 -1.04 -2.63 11.06
C ILE A 306 -2.00 -1.47 10.78
N HIS A 307 -1.65 -0.26 11.20
CA HIS A 307 -2.39 0.97 10.98
C HIS A 307 -2.77 1.13 9.50
N VAL A 308 -1.76 1.26 8.64
CA VAL A 308 -1.95 1.42 7.19
C VAL A 308 -2.67 0.21 6.56
N HIS A 309 -2.45 -1.00 7.09
CA HIS A 309 -3.18 -2.18 6.62
C HIS A 309 -4.69 -2.07 6.89
N LEU A 310 -5.09 -1.62 8.08
CA LEU A 310 -6.51 -1.45 8.43
C LEU A 310 -7.20 -0.41 7.52
N GLU A 311 -6.48 0.63 7.13
CA GLU A 311 -6.97 1.67 6.23
C GLU A 311 -7.01 1.20 4.78
N ASN A 312 -5.87 0.87 4.20
CA ASN A 312 -5.75 0.57 2.78
C ASN A 312 -6.48 -0.71 2.36
N ASN A 313 -6.56 -1.71 3.25
CA ASN A 313 -7.08 -3.03 2.87
C ASN A 313 -8.45 -3.34 3.49
N ILE A 314 -8.96 -2.51 4.42
CA ILE A 314 -10.26 -2.75 5.04
C ILE A 314 -11.14 -1.50 4.99
N LEU A 315 -10.73 -0.39 5.62
CA LEU A 315 -11.56 0.80 5.79
C LEU A 315 -11.87 1.48 4.45
N PHE A 316 -10.84 1.78 3.68
CA PHE A 316 -10.96 2.52 2.40
C PHE A 316 -11.73 1.72 1.33
N PRO A 317 -11.44 0.42 1.09
CA PRO A 317 -12.23 -0.37 0.13
C PRO A 317 -13.70 -0.43 0.47
N LYS A 318 -14.04 -0.61 1.75
CA LYS A 318 -15.45 -0.64 2.20
C LYS A 318 -16.14 0.71 2.05
N ALA A 319 -15.44 1.82 2.33
CA ALA A 319 -15.98 3.17 2.14
C ALA A 319 -16.31 3.44 0.67
N LEU A 320 -15.41 3.05 -0.25
CA LEU A 320 -15.62 3.14 -1.69
C LEU A 320 -16.82 2.32 -2.17
N GLU A 321 -16.96 1.10 -1.65
CA GLU A 321 -18.09 0.24 -1.99
C GLU A 321 -19.42 0.84 -1.52
N ILE A 322 -19.48 1.39 -0.30
CA ILE A 322 -20.69 2.02 0.22
C ILE A 322 -21.04 3.26 -0.58
N GLU A 323 -20.08 4.13 -0.90
CA GLU A 323 -20.34 5.32 -1.72
C GLU A 323 -20.93 4.96 -3.10
N LYS A 324 -20.42 3.90 -3.74
CA LYS A 324 -20.95 3.37 -5.01
C LYS A 324 -22.39 2.85 -4.89
N GLN A 325 -22.78 2.33 -3.73
CA GLN A 325 -24.14 1.83 -3.50
C GLN A 325 -25.15 2.95 -3.22
N LEU A 326 -24.68 4.11 -2.74
CA LEU A 326 -25.52 5.27 -2.39
C LEU A 326 -25.73 6.25 -3.56
N ASN A 327 -24.85 6.20 -4.58
CA ASN A 327 -24.93 7.01 -5.83
C ASN A 327 -25.60 6.23 -6.95
#